data_15e8ca7e33736451b034bcf6496f6445
#
_entry.id   15e8ca7e33736451b034bcf6496f6445
#
_cell.length_a   1.000
_cell.length_b   1.000
_cell.length_c   1.000
_cell.angle_alpha   90.00
_cell.angle_beta   90.00
_cell.angle_gamma   90.00
#
_symmetry.space_group_name_H-M   'P 1'
#
loop_
_entity.id
_entity.type
_entity.pdbx_description
1 polymer ?
#
loop_
_entity_poly.entity_id
_entity_poly.type
_entity_poly.pdbx_seq_one_letter_code
_entity_poly.pdbx_strand_id
1 'polypeptide(L)'
;TKTEGYRPPAYWDWIKKIRANTRLPVIANGEIWTYEDARRCQEMSGCNDVMIGRGALAMPNLARHIRDNEAPMSWPELAQLLIDYSGYEIYGDKGRYYPNRLKQWCGYLKRQYPQAEVLFDNIRRLQKADEIVAVLQQSAAAAK
;
A
#
# COMPACT_ATOMS: atom_id res chain seq x y z
N THR A 1 -10.48 0.51 -16.32
CA THR A 1 -10.62 1.88 -16.87
C THR A 1 -11.54 2.74 -16.01
N LYS A 2 -11.59 4.05 -16.26
CA LYS A 2 -12.50 4.98 -15.55
C LYS A 2 -13.97 4.57 -15.77
N THR A 3 -14.32 4.14 -16.98
CA THR A 3 -15.68 3.67 -17.33
C THR A 3 -16.08 2.43 -16.54
N GLU A 4 -15.12 1.54 -16.26
CA GLU A 4 -15.36 0.32 -15.46
C GLU A 4 -15.27 0.58 -13.94
N GLY A 5 -15.02 1.84 -13.53
CA GLY A 5 -14.86 2.21 -12.12
C GLY A 5 -13.66 1.57 -11.45
N TYR A 6 -12.64 1.18 -12.21
CA TYR A 6 -11.43 0.48 -11.73
C TYR A 6 -11.75 -0.80 -10.94
N ARG A 7 -12.83 -1.48 -11.30
CA ARG A 7 -13.23 -2.74 -10.65
C ARG A 7 -12.31 -3.88 -11.12
N PRO A 8 -11.89 -4.78 -10.22
CA PRO A 8 -11.18 -6.00 -10.59
C PRO A 8 -12.04 -6.89 -11.52
N PRO A 9 -11.40 -7.74 -12.35
CA PRO A 9 -9.96 -7.93 -12.48
C PRO A 9 -9.27 -6.91 -13.37
N ALA A 10 -7.93 -6.78 -13.24
CA ALA A 10 -7.11 -6.09 -14.23
C ALA A 10 -6.90 -7.00 -15.46
N TYR A 11 -7.11 -6.45 -16.63
CA TYR A 11 -6.97 -7.19 -17.91
C TYR A 11 -5.57 -6.97 -18.49
N TRP A 12 -4.57 -7.63 -17.97
CA TRP A 12 -3.16 -7.46 -18.34
C TRP A 12 -2.86 -7.92 -19.79
N ASP A 13 -3.63 -8.85 -20.33
CA ASP A 13 -3.56 -9.30 -21.72
C ASP A 13 -3.82 -8.17 -22.73
N TRP A 14 -4.67 -7.20 -22.39
CA TRP A 14 -4.88 -6.02 -23.23
C TRP A 14 -3.64 -5.13 -23.30
N ILE A 15 -2.85 -5.06 -22.23
CA ILE A 15 -1.57 -4.32 -22.21
C ILE A 15 -0.60 -4.92 -23.25
N LYS A 16 -0.57 -6.25 -23.36
CA LYS A 16 0.23 -6.94 -24.39
C LYS A 16 -0.13 -6.49 -25.80
N LYS A 17 -1.43 -6.35 -26.10
CA LYS A 17 -1.91 -5.85 -27.40
C LYS A 17 -1.51 -4.39 -27.65
N ILE A 18 -1.60 -3.54 -26.62
CA ILE A 18 -1.16 -2.13 -26.71
C ILE A 18 0.34 -2.08 -26.97
N ARG A 19 1.13 -2.84 -26.21
CA ARG A 19 2.59 -2.88 -26.37
C ARG A 19 3.02 -3.31 -27.77
N ALA A 20 2.33 -4.25 -28.39
CA ALA A 20 2.61 -4.70 -29.75
C ALA A 20 2.38 -3.62 -30.81
N ASN A 21 1.60 -2.57 -30.51
CA ASN A 21 1.24 -1.49 -31.44
C ASN A 21 1.92 -0.15 -31.12
N THR A 22 2.92 -0.13 -30.24
CA THR A 22 3.67 1.09 -29.91
C THR A 22 5.17 0.82 -29.80
N ARG A 23 5.98 1.84 -30.10
CA ARG A 23 7.43 1.83 -29.87
C ARG A 23 7.81 2.45 -28.52
N LEU A 24 6.83 3.00 -27.81
CA LEU A 24 7.06 3.62 -26.49
C LEU A 24 7.23 2.51 -25.44
N PRO A 25 8.05 2.75 -24.41
CA PRO A 25 8.08 1.89 -23.23
C PRO A 25 6.69 1.80 -22.59
N VAL A 26 6.24 0.58 -22.29
CA VAL A 26 4.95 0.33 -21.64
C VAL A 26 5.20 -0.26 -20.28
N ILE A 27 4.66 0.39 -19.25
CA ILE A 27 4.70 -0.06 -17.86
C ILE A 27 3.32 -0.59 -17.51
N ALA A 28 3.23 -1.85 -17.07
CA ALA A 28 1.97 -2.47 -16.71
C ALA A 28 1.50 -2.03 -15.31
N ASN A 29 0.19 -1.84 -15.14
CA ASN A 29 -0.43 -1.47 -13.87
C ASN A 29 -1.75 -2.22 -13.67
N GLY A 30 -2.18 -2.34 -12.42
CA GLY A 30 -3.50 -2.82 -12.00
C GLY A 30 -3.43 -4.09 -11.16
N GLU A 31 -4.08 -4.06 -9.99
CA GLU A 31 -4.28 -5.20 -9.07
C GLU A 31 -2.98 -5.95 -8.71
N ILE A 32 -1.88 -5.22 -8.51
CA ILE A 32 -0.61 -5.76 -8.03
C ILE A 32 -0.55 -5.55 -6.51
N TRP A 33 -0.74 -6.63 -5.76
CA TRP A 33 -0.78 -6.65 -4.29
C TRP A 33 0.32 -7.50 -3.69
N THR A 34 0.85 -8.47 -4.45
CA THR A 34 1.87 -9.42 -4.02
C THR A 34 3.00 -9.53 -5.06
N TYR A 35 4.04 -10.25 -4.70
CA TYR A 35 5.10 -10.64 -5.63
C TYR A 35 4.53 -11.45 -6.81
N GLU A 36 3.67 -12.42 -6.51
CA GLU A 36 3.05 -13.30 -7.51
C GLU A 36 2.19 -12.51 -8.50
N ASP A 37 1.44 -11.51 -8.01
CA ASP A 37 0.67 -10.62 -8.89
C ASP A 37 1.57 -9.85 -9.84
N ALA A 38 2.72 -9.37 -9.36
CA ALA A 38 3.70 -8.67 -10.20
C ALA A 38 4.25 -9.58 -11.29
N ARG A 39 4.63 -10.83 -10.93
CA ARG A 39 5.13 -11.81 -11.90
C ARG A 39 4.08 -12.16 -12.95
N ARG A 40 2.84 -12.45 -12.53
CA ARG A 40 1.73 -12.71 -13.46
C ARG A 40 1.45 -11.50 -14.36
N CYS A 41 1.49 -10.30 -13.81
CA CYS A 41 1.32 -9.07 -14.60
C CYS A 41 2.40 -8.95 -15.68
N GLN A 42 3.67 -9.21 -15.34
CA GLN A 42 4.78 -9.20 -16.28
C GLN A 42 4.59 -10.25 -17.39
N GLU A 43 4.25 -11.48 -17.03
CA GLU A 43 4.03 -12.59 -17.97
C GLU A 43 2.87 -12.29 -18.93
N MET A 44 1.72 -11.89 -18.42
CA MET A 44 0.52 -11.65 -19.21
C MET A 44 0.62 -10.40 -20.09
N SER A 45 1.23 -9.32 -19.58
CA SER A 45 1.39 -8.06 -20.32
C SER A 45 2.59 -8.07 -21.26
N GLY A 46 3.58 -8.93 -20.98
CA GLY A 46 4.90 -8.93 -21.62
C GLY A 46 5.76 -7.72 -21.24
N CYS A 47 5.36 -6.92 -20.24
CA CYS A 47 6.13 -5.78 -19.75
C CYS A 47 7.15 -6.24 -18.71
N ASN A 48 8.37 -5.70 -18.77
CA ASN A 48 9.39 -5.95 -17.74
C ASN A 48 9.09 -5.14 -16.46
N ASP A 49 8.56 -3.92 -16.64
CA ASP A 49 8.31 -2.98 -15.57
C ASP A 49 6.84 -2.95 -15.18
N VAL A 50 6.59 -2.82 -13.88
CA VAL A 50 5.24 -2.71 -13.31
C VAL A 50 5.12 -1.46 -12.45
N MET A 51 3.95 -0.85 -12.46
CA MET A 51 3.61 0.28 -11.59
C MET A 51 2.71 -0.21 -10.46
N ILE A 52 3.15 0.00 -9.23
CA ILE A 52 2.43 -0.40 -8.02
C ILE A 52 1.68 0.83 -7.50
N GLY A 53 0.38 0.67 -7.28
CA GLY A 53 -0.46 1.69 -6.63
C GLY A 53 -0.84 1.27 -5.21
N ARG A 54 -2.09 0.86 -5.05
CA ARG A 54 -2.67 0.47 -3.75
C ARG A 54 -1.95 -0.68 -3.05
N GLY A 55 -1.24 -1.53 -3.79
CA GLY A 55 -0.41 -2.60 -3.21
C GLY A 55 0.67 -2.06 -2.26
N ALA A 56 1.28 -0.90 -2.58
CA ALA A 56 2.24 -0.24 -1.68
C ALA A 56 1.59 0.34 -0.40
N LEU A 57 0.27 0.56 -0.39
CA LEU A 57 -0.45 0.91 0.84
C LEU A 57 -0.75 -0.33 1.70
N ALA A 58 -0.87 -1.51 1.09
CA ALA A 58 -1.05 -2.77 1.81
C ALA A 58 0.28 -3.30 2.37
N MET A 59 1.36 -3.19 1.60
CA MET A 59 2.73 -3.57 1.97
C MET A 59 3.68 -2.44 1.56
N PRO A 60 4.10 -1.56 2.47
CA PRO A 60 4.91 -0.38 2.11
C PRO A 60 6.23 -0.70 1.40
N ASN A 61 6.86 -1.83 1.70
CA ASN A 61 8.07 -2.27 1.02
C ASN A 61 7.83 -3.23 -0.16
N LEU A 62 6.60 -3.29 -0.72
CA LEU A 62 6.25 -4.20 -1.82
C LEU A 62 7.17 -4.06 -3.04
N ALA A 63 7.59 -2.85 -3.37
CA ALA A 63 8.51 -2.63 -4.50
C ALA A 63 9.88 -3.31 -4.27
N ARG A 64 10.43 -3.23 -3.07
CA ARG A 64 11.68 -3.92 -2.70
C ARG A 64 11.48 -5.43 -2.58
N HIS A 65 10.33 -5.85 -2.06
CA HIS A 65 9.97 -7.26 -2.03
C HIS A 65 9.93 -7.87 -3.45
N ILE A 66 9.33 -7.17 -4.42
CA ILE A 66 9.25 -7.64 -5.82
C ILE A 66 10.64 -7.63 -6.49
N ARG A 67 11.44 -6.59 -6.28
CA ARG A 67 12.72 -6.41 -6.98
C ARG A 67 13.85 -7.23 -6.35
N ASP A 68 13.95 -7.21 -5.02
CA ASP A 68 15.12 -7.66 -4.28
C ASP A 68 14.82 -8.88 -3.39
N ASN A 69 13.59 -9.41 -3.42
CA ASN A 69 13.11 -10.46 -2.54
C ASN A 69 13.27 -10.15 -1.04
N GLU A 70 13.18 -8.86 -0.69
CA GLU A 70 13.19 -8.41 0.70
C GLU A 70 11.96 -8.94 1.43
N ALA A 71 12.10 -9.42 2.65
CA ALA A 71 10.96 -9.86 3.44
C ALA A 71 9.92 -8.73 3.63
N PRO A 72 8.62 -9.04 3.75
CA PRO A 72 7.62 -8.06 4.15
C PRO A 72 8.05 -7.37 5.45
N MET A 73 7.83 -6.06 5.53
CA MET A 73 8.09 -5.26 6.73
C MET A 73 7.40 -5.88 7.94
N SER A 74 8.09 -6.01 9.06
CA SER A 74 7.49 -6.49 10.30
C SER A 74 6.47 -5.48 10.86
N TRP A 75 5.55 -5.95 11.72
CA TRP A 75 4.58 -5.04 12.32
C TRP A 75 5.20 -3.93 13.17
N PRO A 76 6.23 -4.16 14.00
CA PRO A 76 6.91 -3.08 14.73
C PRO A 76 7.55 -2.03 13.80
N GLU A 77 8.19 -2.45 12.70
CA GLU A 77 8.76 -1.54 11.70
C GLU A 77 7.66 -0.73 11.00
N LEU A 78 6.55 -1.38 10.64
CA LEU A 78 5.40 -0.71 10.05
C LEU A 78 4.79 0.30 11.03
N ALA A 79 4.60 -0.07 12.30
CA ALA A 79 4.09 0.84 13.31
C ALA A 79 4.99 2.06 13.47
N GLN A 80 6.32 1.89 13.43
CA GLN A 80 7.26 3.01 13.47
C GLN A 80 7.11 3.90 12.23
N LEU A 81 6.98 3.32 11.03
CA LEU A 81 6.72 4.07 9.80
C LEU A 81 5.44 4.92 9.91
N LEU A 82 4.37 4.36 10.49
CA LEU A 82 3.12 5.09 10.69
C LEU A 82 3.24 6.21 11.74
N ILE A 83 4.09 6.03 12.76
CA ILE A 83 4.45 7.07 13.73
C ILE A 83 5.24 8.19 13.04
N ASP A 84 6.27 7.83 12.28
CA ASP A 84 7.08 8.80 11.54
C ASP A 84 6.23 9.62 10.56
N TYR A 85 5.24 8.96 9.91
CA TYR A 85 4.28 9.64 9.04
C TYR A 85 3.49 10.74 9.76
N SER A 86 3.25 10.63 11.07
CA SER A 86 2.57 11.69 11.85
C SER A 86 3.34 13.01 11.89
N GLY A 87 4.67 12.94 11.74
CA GLY A 87 5.56 14.10 11.71
C GLY A 87 5.63 14.81 10.35
N TYR A 88 5.11 14.20 9.28
CA TYR A 88 5.08 14.81 7.97
C TYR A 88 3.92 15.79 7.85
N GLU A 89 4.20 17.08 8.00
CA GLU A 89 3.24 18.12 7.67
C GLU A 89 3.10 18.27 6.15
N ILE A 90 1.90 18.04 5.65
CA ILE A 90 1.52 18.55 4.33
C ILE A 90 1.19 20.03 4.53
N TYR A 91 1.76 20.88 3.71
CA TYR A 91 1.69 22.35 3.78
C TYR A 91 0.35 22.87 4.35
N GLY A 92 0.39 23.48 5.55
CA GLY A 92 -0.75 24.12 6.19
C GLY A 92 -1.74 23.18 6.91
N ASP A 93 -1.53 21.91 6.96
CA ASP A 93 -2.45 20.91 7.53
C ASP A 93 -2.26 20.73 9.06
N LYS A 94 -1.08 21.07 9.60
CA LYS A 94 -0.77 20.97 11.04
C LYS A 94 -1.15 19.64 11.68
N GLY A 95 -1.00 18.52 10.94
CA GLY A 95 -1.38 17.18 11.40
C GLY A 95 -2.89 16.89 11.43
N ARG A 96 -3.73 17.82 11.01
CA ARG A 96 -5.19 17.73 11.08
C ARG A 96 -5.76 16.54 10.32
N TYR A 97 -5.15 16.15 9.20
CA TYR A 97 -5.65 15.07 8.37
C TYR A 97 -5.03 13.71 8.70
N TYR A 98 -3.96 13.67 9.50
CA TYR A 98 -3.29 12.43 9.87
C TYR A 98 -4.25 11.36 10.42
N PRO A 99 -5.14 11.64 11.40
CA PRO A 99 -6.04 10.64 11.95
C PRO A 99 -6.91 9.97 10.89
N ASN A 100 -7.47 10.76 9.97
CA ASN A 100 -8.36 10.24 8.92
C ASN A 100 -7.58 9.46 7.86
N ARG A 101 -6.40 9.94 7.48
CA ARG A 101 -5.52 9.24 6.52
C ARG A 101 -5.07 7.90 7.06
N LEU A 102 -4.66 7.85 8.33
CA LEU A 102 -4.24 6.61 8.95
C LEU A 102 -5.37 5.59 9.02
N LYS A 103 -6.59 6.01 9.40
CA LYS A 103 -7.77 5.14 9.41
C LYS A 103 -8.07 4.57 8.01
N GLN A 104 -7.96 5.39 6.96
CA GLN A 104 -8.08 4.92 5.57
C GLN A 104 -6.97 3.96 5.21
N TRP A 105 -5.74 4.23 5.63
CA TRP A 105 -4.58 3.37 5.35
C TRP A 105 -4.72 2.00 6.02
N CYS A 106 -5.23 1.91 7.24
CA CYS A 106 -5.56 0.64 7.88
C CYS A 106 -6.44 -0.26 7.01
N GLY A 107 -7.35 0.33 6.23
CA GLY A 107 -8.20 -0.41 5.29
C GLY A 107 -7.42 -1.16 4.19
N TYR A 108 -6.23 -0.68 3.83
CA TYR A 108 -5.31 -1.37 2.91
C TYR A 108 -4.37 -2.32 3.66
N LEU A 109 -3.79 -1.87 4.79
CA LEU A 109 -2.83 -2.62 5.58
C LEU A 109 -3.37 -3.97 6.07
N LYS A 110 -4.66 -4.05 6.42
CA LYS A 110 -5.30 -5.28 6.88
C LYS A 110 -5.28 -6.44 5.86
N ARG A 111 -4.96 -6.16 4.59
CA ARG A 111 -4.76 -7.20 3.59
C ARG A 111 -3.50 -8.03 3.84
N GLN A 112 -2.48 -7.40 4.45
CA GLN A 112 -1.18 -8.00 4.72
C GLN A 112 -0.92 -8.20 6.20
N TYR A 113 -1.45 -7.32 7.06
CA TYR A 113 -1.19 -7.26 8.49
C TYR A 113 -2.49 -7.40 9.28
N PRO A 114 -2.78 -8.55 9.88
CA PRO A 114 -3.98 -8.74 10.73
C PRO A 114 -4.04 -7.73 11.89
N GLN A 115 -2.88 -7.31 12.40
CA GLN A 115 -2.77 -6.30 13.47
C GLN A 115 -3.39 -4.94 13.08
N ALA A 116 -3.47 -4.65 11.78
CA ALA A 116 -4.06 -3.39 11.31
C ALA A 116 -5.57 -3.30 11.55
N GLU A 117 -6.27 -4.43 11.66
CA GLU A 117 -7.68 -4.46 12.03
C GLU A 117 -7.87 -4.10 13.51
N VAL A 118 -7.05 -4.69 14.39
CA VAL A 118 -7.02 -4.37 15.82
C VAL A 118 -6.64 -2.90 16.03
N LEU A 119 -5.63 -2.42 15.32
CA LEU A 119 -5.24 -1.01 15.36
C LEU A 119 -6.42 -0.11 14.96
N PHE A 120 -7.09 -0.40 13.84
CA PHE A 120 -8.22 0.38 13.38
C PHE A 120 -9.34 0.46 14.43
N ASP A 121 -9.70 -0.64 15.06
CA ASP A 121 -10.74 -0.66 16.09
C ASP A 121 -10.37 0.21 17.30
N ASN A 122 -9.10 0.23 17.68
CA ASN A 122 -8.62 1.06 18.78
C ASN A 122 -8.60 2.56 18.44
N ILE A 123 -8.30 2.92 17.18
CA ILE A 123 -8.13 4.33 16.77
C ILE A 123 -9.36 4.94 16.10
N ARG A 124 -10.36 4.16 15.71
CA ARG A 124 -11.49 4.62 14.87
C ARG A 124 -12.24 5.83 15.42
N ARG A 125 -12.28 6.01 16.76
CA ARG A 125 -12.94 7.13 17.44
C ARG A 125 -11.99 8.26 17.82
N LEU A 126 -10.68 8.04 17.79
CA LEU A 126 -9.68 9.03 18.12
C LEU A 126 -9.57 10.08 17.01
N GLN A 127 -9.37 11.33 17.39
CA GLN A 127 -9.27 12.46 16.45
C GLN A 127 -7.93 13.19 16.54
N LYS A 128 -7.15 12.94 17.60
CA LYS A 128 -5.86 13.61 17.82
C LYS A 128 -4.71 12.69 17.42
N ALA A 129 -3.70 13.29 16.80
CA ALA A 129 -2.53 12.55 16.33
C ALA A 129 -1.72 11.92 17.48
N ASP A 130 -1.56 12.64 18.60
CA ASP A 130 -0.82 12.17 19.78
C ASP A 130 -1.48 10.94 20.44
N GLU A 131 -2.81 10.91 20.53
CA GLU A 131 -3.55 9.75 21.03
C GLU A 131 -3.33 8.51 20.13
N ILE A 132 -3.34 8.71 18.81
CA ILE A 132 -3.11 7.63 17.85
C ILE A 132 -1.67 7.13 17.90
N VAL A 133 -0.70 8.03 18.00
CA VAL A 133 0.72 7.68 18.17
C VAL A 133 0.94 6.85 19.41
N ALA A 134 0.31 7.18 20.54
CA ALA A 134 0.40 6.39 21.75
C ALA A 134 -0.13 4.94 21.57
N VAL A 135 -1.25 4.77 20.83
CA VAL A 135 -1.78 3.43 20.50
C VAL A 135 -0.82 2.66 19.59
N LEU A 136 -0.21 3.32 18.60
CA LEU A 136 0.79 2.69 17.73
C LEU A 136 2.02 2.21 18.50
N GLN A 137 2.53 3.02 19.43
CA GLN A 137 3.67 2.65 20.29
C GLN A 137 3.36 1.40 21.14
N GLN A 138 2.17 1.33 21.71
CA GLN A 138 1.71 0.15 22.46
C GLN A 138 1.58 -1.08 21.55
N SER A 139 1.01 -0.92 20.35
CA SER A 139 0.85 -2.01 19.39
C SER A 139 2.20 -2.55 18.87
N ALA A 140 3.19 -1.69 18.69
CA ALA A 140 4.54 -2.10 18.32
C ALA A 140 5.24 -2.90 19.44
N ALA A 141 5.04 -2.51 20.68
CA ALA A 141 5.63 -3.18 21.84
C ALA A 141 5.03 -4.57 22.09
N ALA A 142 3.74 -4.74 21.82
CA ALA A 142 3.02 -6.01 22.01
C ALA A 142 3.35 -7.08 20.97
N ALA A 143 4.00 -6.71 19.85
CA ALA A 143 4.34 -7.60 18.75
C ALA A 143 5.81 -8.08 18.75
N LYS A 144 6.53 -7.79 19.83
CA LYS A 144 7.88 -8.33 20.09
C LYS A 144 7.79 -9.65 20.84
#